data_efed9de4253e3e19e29756a6d63c53e2
#
_entry.id   efed9de4253e3e19e29756a6d63c53e2
#
_cell.length_a   1.000
_cell.length_b   1.000
_cell.length_c   1.000
_cell.angle_alpha   90.00
_cell.angle_beta   90.00
_cell.angle_gamma   90.00
#
_symmetry.space_group_name_H-M   'P 1'
#
loop_
_entity.id
_entity.type
_entity.pdbx_description
1 polymer ?
#
loop_
_entity_poly.entity_id
_entity_poly.type
_entity_poly.pdbx_seq_one_letter_code
_entity_poly.pdbx_strand_id
1 'polypeptide(L)'
;AVGMMLTMPQHIDIIVPRGGRGLIERVQNESRVAVIAHLDGNCHVYVDGSADLAMAREISLNAKLRRTGICGASETLLVDQQCAASHLAPLVKDLLDAGCEVRGDGDTQGADSRVVPATAADWDTEYLDSIIAVKIVDGVGDAIAHIDDHGSHHTDSIIAEDTGTAE
;
A
#
# COMPACT_ATOMS: atom_id res chain seq x y z
N ALA A 1 9.69 31.53 3.29
CA ALA A 1 10.24 30.94 4.53
C ALA A 1 10.90 29.59 4.27
N VAL A 2 10.17 28.57 3.72
CA VAL A 2 10.73 27.21 3.50
C VAL A 2 12.04 27.25 2.70
N GLY A 3 12.04 27.88 1.51
CA GLY A 3 13.24 27.93 0.65
C GLY A 3 14.49 28.51 1.33
N MET A 4 14.33 29.41 2.29
CA MET A 4 15.49 29.92 3.06
C MET A 4 16.03 28.86 4.02
N MET A 5 15.16 28.09 4.67
CA MET A 5 15.59 27.03 5.62
C MET A 5 16.40 25.94 4.91
N LEU A 6 16.07 25.62 3.65
CA LEU A 6 16.75 24.59 2.87
C LEU A 6 18.25 24.92 2.63
N THR A 7 18.66 26.17 2.78
CA THR A 7 20.03 26.65 2.48
C THR A 7 20.78 27.13 3.72
N MET A 8 20.36 26.72 4.92
CA MET A 8 20.94 27.18 6.20
C MET A 8 21.57 26.03 7.01
N PRO A 9 22.53 25.24 6.46
CA PRO A 9 23.14 24.13 7.17
C PRO A 9 23.93 24.56 8.44
N GLN A 10 24.29 25.85 8.56
CA GLN A 10 24.91 26.39 9.74
C GLN A 10 23.94 26.58 10.93
N HIS A 11 22.64 26.46 10.73
CA HIS A 11 21.61 26.68 11.74
C HIS A 11 20.60 25.50 11.86
N ILE A 12 20.58 24.60 10.88
CA ILE A 12 19.63 23.48 10.80
C ILE A 12 20.42 22.22 10.48
N ASP A 13 20.34 21.23 11.34
CA ASP A 13 21.06 19.95 11.19
C ASP A 13 20.30 18.99 10.27
N ILE A 14 18.97 18.90 10.44
CA ILE A 14 18.10 17.96 9.71
C ILE A 14 16.75 18.61 9.42
N ILE A 15 16.19 18.33 8.24
CA ILE A 15 14.84 18.70 7.85
C ILE A 15 14.01 17.42 7.70
N VAL A 16 12.87 17.35 8.39
CA VAL A 16 11.86 16.30 8.23
C VAL A 16 10.60 16.97 7.64
N PRO A 17 10.44 16.98 6.31
CA PRO A 17 9.31 17.65 5.69
C PRO A 17 7.99 16.90 5.96
N ARG A 18 6.91 17.66 6.10
CA ARG A 18 5.55 17.16 6.19
C ARG A 18 4.67 17.98 5.25
N GLY A 19 3.99 17.32 4.32
CA GLY A 19 3.14 17.99 3.34
C GLY A 19 2.91 17.12 2.11
N GLY A 20 2.30 17.68 1.08
CA GLY A 20 2.07 16.97 -0.17
C GLY A 20 3.35 16.77 -0.98
N ARG A 21 3.30 15.85 -1.95
CA ARG A 21 4.40 15.40 -2.82
C ARG A 21 5.28 16.56 -3.32
N GLY A 22 4.69 17.62 -3.90
CA GLY A 22 5.45 18.73 -4.46
C GLY A 22 6.30 19.49 -3.44
N LEU A 23 5.89 19.57 -2.15
CA LEU A 23 6.72 20.14 -1.11
C LEU A 23 7.90 19.21 -0.79
N ILE A 24 7.65 17.92 -0.69
CA ILE A 24 8.68 16.94 -0.34
C ILE A 24 9.71 16.84 -1.45
N GLU A 25 9.29 16.74 -2.71
CA GLU A 25 10.16 16.78 -3.89
C GLU A 25 11.05 18.04 -3.90
N ARG A 26 10.44 19.19 -3.65
CA ARG A 26 11.18 20.45 -3.56
C ARG A 26 12.25 20.41 -2.47
N VAL A 27 11.90 19.92 -1.29
CA VAL A 27 12.85 19.82 -0.16
C VAL A 27 13.99 18.87 -0.51
N GLN A 28 13.70 17.72 -1.10
CA GLN A 28 14.74 16.74 -1.50
C GLN A 28 15.68 17.30 -2.57
N ASN A 29 15.15 18.04 -3.54
CA ASN A 29 15.92 18.55 -4.67
C ASN A 29 16.71 19.83 -4.33
N GLU A 30 16.19 20.71 -3.47
CA GLU A 30 16.77 22.04 -3.21
C GLU A 30 17.57 22.11 -1.90
N SER A 31 17.43 21.12 -0.99
CA SER A 31 18.04 21.22 0.34
C SER A 31 19.55 21.03 0.30
N ARG A 32 20.25 21.90 1.03
CA ARG A 32 21.67 21.77 1.42
C ARG A 32 21.82 21.26 2.86
N VAL A 33 20.71 21.07 3.55
CA VAL A 33 20.61 20.48 4.89
C VAL A 33 20.25 19.01 4.70
N ALA A 34 20.70 18.13 5.59
CA ALA A 34 20.31 16.73 5.58
C ALA A 34 18.78 16.58 5.66
N VAL A 35 18.20 15.69 4.85
CA VAL A 35 16.76 15.49 4.78
C VAL A 35 16.42 14.04 5.13
N ILE A 36 15.43 13.84 6.01
CA ILE A 36 14.78 12.56 6.25
C ILE A 36 13.35 12.68 5.73
N ALA A 37 13.12 12.12 4.56
CA ALA A 37 11.81 12.18 3.89
C ALA A 37 11.55 10.91 3.09
N HIS A 38 10.28 10.60 2.89
CA HIS A 38 9.80 9.70 1.84
C HIS A 38 8.89 10.49 0.88
N LEU A 39 8.81 10.07 -0.36
CA LEU A 39 8.06 10.78 -1.39
C LEU A 39 6.67 10.17 -1.55
N ASP A 40 6.60 8.86 -1.59
CA ASP A 40 5.39 8.09 -1.88
C ASP A 40 5.12 7.07 -0.76
N GLY A 41 3.85 6.75 -0.53
CA GLY A 41 3.39 5.73 0.41
C GLY A 41 2.65 4.59 -0.31
N ASN A 42 3.31 3.93 -1.27
CA ASN A 42 2.74 2.72 -1.90
C ASN A 42 2.85 1.53 -0.95
N CYS A 43 1.85 1.39 -0.08
CA CYS A 43 1.82 0.44 1.02
C CYS A 43 1.02 -0.81 0.67
N HIS A 44 1.45 -1.96 1.22
CA HIS A 44 0.84 -3.25 0.94
C HIS A 44 0.28 -3.91 2.20
N VAL A 45 -0.79 -4.68 2.01
CA VAL A 45 -1.28 -5.66 2.97
C VAL A 45 -1.22 -7.03 2.29
N TYR A 46 -0.49 -7.96 2.88
CA TYR A 46 -0.46 -9.35 2.44
C TYR A 46 -1.32 -10.22 3.35
N VAL A 47 -2.25 -10.96 2.77
CA VAL A 47 -3.10 -11.95 3.44
C VAL A 47 -2.50 -13.33 3.19
N ASP A 48 -1.87 -13.89 4.21
CA ASP A 48 -1.22 -15.19 4.19
C ASP A 48 -2.23 -16.34 4.11
N GLY A 49 -1.79 -17.49 3.63
CA GLY A 49 -2.60 -18.71 3.55
C GLY A 49 -3.19 -19.18 4.88
N SER A 50 -2.54 -18.82 6.00
CA SER A 50 -2.99 -19.13 7.37
C SER A 50 -3.93 -18.07 7.97
N ALA A 51 -4.20 -16.97 7.29
CA ALA A 51 -4.95 -15.84 7.85
C ALA A 51 -6.37 -16.23 8.26
N ASP A 52 -6.83 -15.72 9.42
CA ASP A 52 -8.25 -15.75 9.76
C ASP A 52 -9.05 -14.80 8.85
N LEU A 53 -10.12 -15.30 8.24
CA LEU A 53 -10.91 -14.53 7.28
C LEU A 53 -11.56 -13.29 7.91
N ALA A 54 -12.06 -13.39 9.14
CA ALA A 54 -12.74 -12.25 9.77
C ALA A 54 -11.74 -11.13 10.07
N MET A 55 -10.56 -11.49 10.57
CA MET A 55 -9.44 -10.57 10.80
C MET A 55 -8.98 -9.95 9.47
N ALA A 56 -8.81 -10.74 8.42
CA ALA A 56 -8.37 -10.26 7.11
C ALA A 56 -9.34 -9.24 6.51
N ARG A 57 -10.66 -9.47 6.63
CA ARG A 57 -11.70 -8.54 6.17
C ARG A 57 -11.66 -7.21 6.92
N GLU A 58 -11.59 -7.26 8.25
CA GLU A 58 -11.55 -6.05 9.09
C GLU A 58 -10.28 -5.23 8.83
N ILE A 59 -9.12 -5.87 8.81
CA ILE A 59 -7.82 -5.19 8.61
C ILE A 59 -7.73 -4.60 7.20
N SER A 60 -8.06 -5.36 6.15
CA SER A 60 -7.98 -4.88 4.76
C SER A 60 -8.88 -3.68 4.52
N LEU A 61 -10.12 -3.72 5.03
CA LEU A 61 -11.06 -2.62 4.91
C LEU A 61 -10.56 -1.37 5.67
N ASN A 62 -10.08 -1.56 6.90
CA ASN A 62 -9.56 -0.46 7.73
C ASN A 62 -8.27 0.13 7.14
N ALA A 63 -7.34 -0.70 6.69
CA ALA A 63 -6.06 -0.26 6.13
C ALA A 63 -6.25 0.64 4.90
N LYS A 64 -7.26 0.39 4.06
CA LYS A 64 -7.56 1.23 2.91
C LYS A 64 -8.48 2.40 3.25
N LEU A 65 -9.62 2.15 3.88
CA LEU A 65 -10.75 3.09 3.90
C LEU A 65 -10.85 3.95 5.16
N ARG A 66 -10.11 3.65 6.21
CA ARG A 66 -10.11 4.51 7.39
C ARG A 66 -9.68 5.94 7.05
N ARG A 67 -8.72 6.10 6.12
CA ARG A 67 -8.19 7.39 5.71
C ARG A 67 -7.39 7.25 4.41
N THR A 68 -8.03 7.37 3.27
CA THR A 68 -7.45 7.10 1.95
C THR A 68 -6.31 8.04 1.55
N GLY A 69 -6.37 9.31 1.98
CA GLY A 69 -5.40 10.35 1.59
C GLY A 69 -4.15 10.46 2.47
N ILE A 70 -3.76 9.38 3.16
CA ILE A 70 -2.52 9.35 3.96
C ILE A 70 -1.54 8.33 3.38
N CYS A 71 -0.25 8.63 3.51
CA CYS A 71 0.84 7.80 3.02
C CYS A 71 0.92 6.37 3.60
N GLY A 72 0.21 6.07 4.67
CA GLY A 72 0.14 4.73 5.27
C GLY A 72 -1.16 3.98 4.95
N ALA A 73 -2.01 4.51 4.06
CA ALA A 73 -3.14 3.75 3.55
C ALA A 73 -2.65 2.63 2.63
N SER A 74 -3.28 1.46 2.69
CA SER A 74 -2.95 0.38 1.76
C SER A 74 -3.33 0.77 0.33
N GLU A 75 -2.40 0.62 -0.61
CA GLU A 75 -2.63 0.84 -2.03
C GLU A 75 -2.74 -0.48 -2.79
N THR A 76 -2.12 -1.54 -2.25
CA THR A 76 -2.20 -2.89 -2.82
C THR A 76 -2.56 -3.92 -1.74
N LEU A 77 -3.50 -4.81 -2.05
CA LEU A 77 -3.85 -6.01 -1.29
C LEU A 77 -3.33 -7.24 -2.05
N LEU A 78 -2.43 -7.97 -1.43
CA LEU A 78 -1.91 -9.24 -1.93
C LEU A 78 -2.59 -10.39 -1.19
N VAL A 79 -3.11 -11.37 -1.91
CA VAL A 79 -3.82 -12.52 -1.33
C VAL A 79 -3.08 -13.80 -1.71
N ASP A 80 -2.72 -14.60 -0.72
CA ASP A 80 -2.08 -15.89 -0.96
C ASP A 80 -3.00 -16.82 -1.76
N GLN A 81 -2.45 -17.46 -2.77
CA GLN A 81 -3.14 -18.47 -3.58
C GLN A 81 -3.75 -19.58 -2.72
N GLN A 82 -3.12 -19.94 -1.60
CA GLN A 82 -3.60 -21.00 -0.69
C GLN A 82 -4.95 -20.66 -0.05
N CYS A 83 -5.20 -19.39 0.26
CA CYS A 83 -6.47 -18.94 0.83
C CYS A 83 -7.39 -18.24 -0.18
N ALA A 84 -6.95 -17.98 -1.40
CA ALA A 84 -7.70 -17.21 -2.40
C ALA A 84 -9.12 -17.73 -2.63
N ALA A 85 -9.32 -19.06 -2.68
CA ALA A 85 -10.63 -19.67 -2.89
C ALA A 85 -11.68 -19.30 -1.82
N SER A 86 -11.25 -19.00 -0.59
CA SER A 86 -12.13 -18.66 0.53
C SER A 86 -12.10 -17.18 0.90
N HIS A 87 -11.00 -16.48 0.65
CA HIS A 87 -10.76 -15.12 1.14
C HIS A 87 -10.97 -14.04 0.07
N LEU A 88 -10.59 -14.29 -1.18
CA LEU A 88 -10.58 -13.26 -2.21
C LEU A 88 -11.96 -12.62 -2.44
N ALA A 89 -12.97 -13.41 -2.69
CA ALA A 89 -14.31 -12.90 -2.99
C ALA A 89 -14.93 -12.09 -1.83
N PRO A 90 -14.85 -12.54 -0.54
CA PRO A 90 -15.30 -11.74 0.58
C PRO A 90 -14.53 -10.42 0.75
N LEU A 91 -13.19 -10.42 0.58
CA LEU A 91 -12.35 -9.23 0.71
C LEU A 91 -12.69 -8.19 -0.38
N VAL A 92 -12.73 -8.63 -1.63
CA VAL A 92 -13.09 -7.80 -2.78
C VAL A 92 -14.50 -7.22 -2.62
N LYS A 93 -15.46 -8.07 -2.21
CA LYS A 93 -16.84 -7.63 -1.99
C LYS A 93 -16.94 -6.54 -0.92
N ASP A 94 -16.27 -6.70 0.21
CA ASP A 94 -16.31 -5.72 1.30
C ASP A 94 -15.76 -4.36 0.87
N LEU A 95 -14.65 -4.33 0.13
CA LEU A 95 -14.05 -3.11 -0.41
C LEU A 95 -15.01 -2.42 -1.39
N LEU A 96 -15.58 -3.16 -2.34
CA LEU A 96 -16.53 -2.64 -3.32
C LEU A 96 -17.82 -2.13 -2.67
N ASP A 97 -18.37 -2.86 -1.70
CA ASP A 97 -19.59 -2.46 -0.98
C ASP A 97 -19.39 -1.21 -0.10
N ALA A 98 -18.15 -0.97 0.34
CA ALA A 98 -17.77 0.23 1.06
C ALA A 98 -17.42 1.42 0.13
N GLY A 99 -17.59 1.26 -1.19
CA GLY A 99 -17.37 2.31 -2.18
C GLY A 99 -15.93 2.47 -2.64
N CYS A 100 -15.08 1.45 -2.44
CA CYS A 100 -13.73 1.42 -2.97
C CYS A 100 -13.74 0.82 -4.38
N GLU A 101 -13.09 1.45 -5.34
CA GLU A 101 -12.80 0.86 -6.65
C GLU A 101 -11.71 -0.20 -6.46
N VAL A 102 -11.96 -1.42 -6.92
CA VAL A 102 -10.97 -2.51 -6.90
C VAL A 102 -10.44 -2.72 -8.31
N ARG A 103 -9.12 -2.61 -8.46
CA ARG A 103 -8.39 -2.94 -9.69
C ARG A 103 -7.68 -4.26 -9.50
N GLY A 104 -8.02 -5.26 -10.30
CA GLY A 104 -7.54 -6.63 -10.11
C GLY A 104 -6.84 -7.23 -11.30
N ASP A 105 -5.92 -8.16 -11.03
CA ASP A 105 -5.39 -9.06 -12.05
C ASP A 105 -6.49 -9.99 -12.63
N GLY A 106 -6.12 -10.87 -13.55
CA GLY A 106 -7.08 -11.76 -14.22
C GLY A 106 -7.86 -12.65 -13.26
N ASP A 107 -7.21 -13.12 -12.20
CA ASP A 107 -7.83 -14.02 -11.22
C ASP A 107 -8.76 -13.22 -10.29
N THR A 108 -8.36 -12.04 -9.86
CA THR A 108 -9.19 -11.13 -9.05
C THR A 108 -10.46 -10.68 -9.77
N GLN A 109 -10.40 -10.45 -11.09
CA GLN A 109 -11.57 -10.11 -11.91
C GLN A 109 -12.67 -11.18 -11.86
N GLY A 110 -12.31 -12.43 -11.62
CA GLY A 110 -13.27 -13.53 -11.44
C GLY A 110 -14.05 -13.47 -10.12
N ALA A 111 -13.60 -12.69 -9.13
CA ALA A 111 -14.22 -12.64 -7.80
C ALA A 111 -15.49 -11.79 -7.75
N ASP A 112 -15.57 -10.68 -8.52
CA ASP A 112 -16.75 -9.82 -8.60
C ASP A 112 -16.76 -9.05 -9.93
N SER A 113 -17.90 -8.96 -10.58
CA SER A 113 -18.05 -8.30 -11.90
C SER A 113 -17.80 -6.78 -11.88
N ARG A 114 -17.70 -6.17 -10.70
CA ARG A 114 -17.39 -4.75 -10.51
C ARG A 114 -15.89 -4.47 -10.49
N VAL A 115 -15.05 -5.51 -10.44
CA VAL A 115 -13.58 -5.36 -10.45
C VAL A 115 -13.14 -4.82 -11.81
N VAL A 116 -12.35 -3.76 -11.79
CA VAL A 116 -11.74 -3.14 -12.97
C VAL A 116 -10.41 -3.87 -13.28
N PRO A 117 -10.09 -4.16 -14.54
CA PRO A 117 -8.79 -4.72 -14.88
C PRO A 117 -7.64 -3.82 -14.44
N ALA A 118 -6.69 -4.36 -13.68
CA ALA A 118 -5.46 -3.67 -13.33
C ALA A 118 -4.51 -3.59 -14.54
N THR A 119 -3.78 -2.51 -14.63
CA THR A 119 -2.68 -2.30 -15.58
C THR A 119 -1.33 -2.39 -14.85
N ALA A 120 -0.23 -2.45 -15.58
CA ALA A 120 1.10 -2.47 -14.96
C ALA A 120 1.36 -1.22 -14.08
N ALA A 121 0.80 -0.07 -14.43
CA ALA A 121 0.97 1.16 -13.67
C ALA A 121 0.23 1.14 -12.32
N ASP A 122 -0.78 0.30 -12.16
CA ASP A 122 -1.55 0.24 -10.91
C ASP A 122 -0.71 -0.30 -9.74
N TRP A 123 0.27 -1.16 -10.03
CA TRP A 123 1.16 -1.70 -8.99
C TRP A 123 2.14 -0.67 -8.42
N ASP A 124 2.46 0.36 -9.19
CA ASP A 124 3.39 1.45 -8.80
C ASP A 124 2.66 2.72 -8.33
N THR A 125 1.32 2.66 -8.17
CA THR A 125 0.51 3.85 -7.95
C THR A 125 0.10 4.02 -6.49
N GLU A 126 0.52 5.11 -5.86
CA GLU A 126 -0.11 5.66 -4.66
C GLU A 126 -1.36 6.43 -5.06
N TYR A 127 -2.56 5.84 -4.91
CA TYR A 127 -3.82 6.45 -5.35
C TYR A 127 -4.24 7.64 -4.50
N LEU A 128 -4.00 7.56 -3.18
CA LEU A 128 -4.49 8.56 -2.19
C LEU A 128 -6.01 8.77 -2.25
N ASP A 129 -6.75 7.78 -2.74
CA ASP A 129 -8.20 7.79 -2.97
C ASP A 129 -8.81 6.43 -2.63
N SER A 130 -10.14 6.31 -2.72
CA SER A 130 -10.86 5.05 -2.53
C SER A 130 -10.68 4.09 -3.73
N ILE A 131 -9.42 3.78 -4.04
CA ILE A 131 -9.01 2.86 -5.10
C ILE A 131 -7.92 1.95 -4.51
N ILE A 132 -7.98 0.66 -4.77
CA ILE A 132 -6.99 -0.33 -4.34
C ILE A 132 -6.69 -1.33 -5.45
N ALA A 133 -5.41 -1.68 -5.62
CA ALA A 133 -5.00 -2.80 -6.46
C ALA A 133 -5.10 -4.11 -5.67
N VAL A 134 -5.53 -5.21 -6.31
CA VAL A 134 -5.63 -6.53 -5.68
C VAL A 134 -5.02 -7.59 -6.59
N LYS A 135 -4.15 -8.42 -6.02
CA LYS A 135 -3.42 -9.47 -6.77
C LYS A 135 -3.34 -10.75 -5.96
N ILE A 136 -3.42 -11.90 -6.64
CA ILE A 136 -3.07 -13.19 -6.05
C ILE A 136 -1.55 -13.42 -6.21
N VAL A 137 -0.93 -13.92 -5.15
CA VAL A 137 0.51 -14.24 -5.09
C VAL A 137 0.74 -15.68 -4.62
N ASP A 138 1.85 -16.29 -5.01
CA ASP A 138 2.23 -17.65 -4.63
C ASP A 138 3.09 -17.65 -3.36
N GLY A 139 2.43 -17.41 -2.22
CA GLY A 139 3.06 -17.40 -0.91
C GLY A 139 3.79 -16.10 -0.57
N VAL A 140 4.38 -16.08 0.65
CA VAL A 140 5.06 -14.91 1.21
C VAL A 140 6.27 -14.47 0.39
N GLY A 141 6.98 -15.41 -0.26
CA GLY A 141 8.14 -15.07 -1.09
C GLY A 141 7.79 -14.24 -2.31
N ASP A 142 6.67 -14.56 -2.99
CA ASP A 142 6.18 -13.79 -4.13
C ASP A 142 5.58 -12.43 -3.68
N ALA A 143 4.95 -12.40 -2.48
CA ALA A 143 4.50 -11.16 -1.88
C ALA A 143 5.67 -10.20 -1.60
N ILE A 144 6.76 -10.69 -1.01
CA ILE A 144 7.97 -9.91 -0.74
C ILE A 144 8.57 -9.39 -2.05
N ALA A 145 8.71 -10.25 -3.07
CA ALA A 145 9.24 -9.84 -4.37
C ALA A 145 8.39 -8.73 -5.02
N HIS A 146 7.06 -8.86 -4.94
CA HIS A 146 6.16 -7.82 -5.43
C HIS A 146 6.33 -6.49 -4.67
N ILE A 147 6.45 -6.55 -3.34
CA ILE A 147 6.66 -5.36 -2.50
C ILE A 147 8.01 -4.71 -2.79
N ASP A 148 9.06 -5.52 -2.99
CA ASP A 148 10.40 -5.00 -3.31
C ASP A 148 10.42 -4.30 -4.69
N ASP A 149 9.66 -4.83 -5.66
CA ASP A 149 9.61 -4.28 -7.02
C ASP A 149 8.73 -3.03 -7.12
N HIS A 150 7.63 -2.93 -6.34
CA HIS A 150 6.59 -1.92 -6.52
C HIS A 150 6.37 -1.03 -5.29
N GLY A 151 6.76 -1.48 -4.10
CA GLY A 151 6.55 -0.78 -2.84
C GLY A 151 7.47 0.43 -2.66
N SER A 152 7.02 1.36 -1.84
CA SER A 152 7.80 2.54 -1.46
C SER A 152 8.66 2.33 -0.23
N HIS A 153 8.65 1.13 0.38
CA HIS A 153 9.29 0.80 1.66
C HIS A 153 8.84 1.70 2.82
N HIS A 154 7.58 2.15 2.76
CA HIS A 154 7.00 3.00 3.79
C HIS A 154 6.32 2.18 4.89
N THR A 155 5.32 1.38 4.53
CA THR A 155 4.56 0.55 5.48
C THR A 155 3.98 -0.65 4.75
N ASP A 156 4.42 -1.83 5.12
CA ASP A 156 3.88 -3.08 4.60
C ASP A 156 3.51 -3.98 5.78
N SER A 157 2.48 -4.80 5.62
CA SER A 157 1.95 -5.64 6.69
C SER A 157 1.52 -7.00 6.19
N ILE A 158 1.62 -7.99 7.09
CA ILE A 158 1.13 -9.35 6.89
C ILE A 158 0.00 -9.66 7.84
N ILE A 159 -1.01 -10.37 7.37
CA ILE A 159 -2.08 -10.97 8.17
C ILE A 159 -1.88 -12.47 8.13
N ALA A 160 -1.49 -13.07 9.25
CA ALA A 160 -1.20 -14.48 9.37
C ALA A 160 -1.51 -14.98 10.78
N GLU A 161 -1.97 -16.24 10.90
CA GLU A 161 -2.05 -16.96 12.18
C GLU A 161 -0.77 -17.80 12.39
N ASP A 162 -0.03 -18.12 11.35
CA ASP A 162 1.27 -18.77 11.44
C ASP A 162 2.36 -17.75 11.79
N THR A 163 2.85 -17.80 13.02
CA THR A 163 3.93 -16.92 13.50
C THR A 163 5.26 -17.18 12.77
N GLY A 164 5.49 -18.38 12.26
CA GLY A 164 6.71 -18.71 11.50
C GLY A 164 6.76 -18.01 10.15
N THR A 165 5.60 -17.74 9.52
CA THR A 165 5.52 -16.95 8.28
C THR A 165 5.59 -15.45 8.58
N ALA A 166 5.13 -15.02 9.76
CA ALA A 166 5.10 -13.61 10.15
C ALA A 166 6.45 -13.06 10.66
N GLU A 167 7.43 -13.93 10.97
CA GLU A 167 8.80 -13.60 11.45
C GLU A 167 9.85 -13.65 10.33
#